data_3c8f9b1bccc2d5c2c3d6307c54b4df73
#
_entry.id   3c8f9b1bccc2d5c2c3d6307c54b4df73
#
_cell.length_a   1.000
_cell.length_b   1.000
_cell.length_c   1.000
_cell.angle_alpha   90.00
_cell.angle_beta   90.00
_cell.angle_gamma   90.00
#
_symmetry.space_group_name_H-M   'P 1'
#
loop_
_entity.id
_entity.type
_entity.pdbx_description
1 polymer ?
#
loop_
_entity_poly.entity_id
_entity_poly.type
_entity_poly.pdbx_seq_one_letter_code
_entity_poly.pdbx_strand_id
1 'polypeptide(L)'
;MICGDSTDITVIDRLMDGVKADMVMTDAPYGVSAVNSEGTVIGYGENHLAERGKYAPIIGDDTTKTAQQAYDLLSQICDKLILWGGNYFLDFLPASDGWLIWDKRGESGIRNNFADGEMAWCSFHTPVRIYHQLWNGMIREGEHEKRVHPTQKPIKMLSEILQDFSKENEVILDVFGGSGSTLIACEQLNRKCYMCELDPHYCSVIIDRWESLTGQKAIKING
;
A
#
# COMPACT_ATOMS: atom_id res chain seq x y z
N MET A 1 14.21 5.58 1.13
CA MET A 1 13.70 4.29 0.63
C MET A 1 14.81 3.25 0.63
N ILE A 2 14.51 1.98 0.88
CA ILE A 2 15.45 0.85 0.81
C ILE A 2 14.84 -0.27 -0.05
N CYS A 3 15.69 -0.97 -0.82
CA CYS A 3 15.33 -2.23 -1.47
C CYS A 3 15.72 -3.39 -0.55
N GLY A 4 14.74 -4.15 -0.05
CA GLY A 4 15.01 -5.22 0.92
C GLY A 4 13.76 -5.92 1.42
N ASP A 5 13.97 -6.93 2.24
CA ASP A 5 12.90 -7.71 2.87
C ASP A 5 12.37 -6.99 4.12
N SER A 6 11.10 -6.60 4.08
CA SER A 6 10.42 -5.91 5.19
C SER A 6 10.12 -6.78 6.41
N THR A 7 10.33 -8.09 6.31
CA THR A 7 10.22 -9.00 7.44
C THR A 7 11.55 -9.15 8.22
N ASP A 8 12.63 -8.57 7.70
CA ASP A 8 13.95 -8.52 8.37
C ASP A 8 14.08 -7.20 9.15
N ILE A 9 14.14 -7.30 10.49
CA ILE A 9 14.30 -6.14 11.37
C ILE A 9 15.55 -5.32 11.03
N THR A 10 16.63 -5.93 10.57
CA THR A 10 17.87 -5.22 10.24
C THR A 10 17.71 -4.30 9.02
N VAL A 11 16.83 -4.67 8.09
CA VAL A 11 16.45 -3.83 6.94
C VAL A 11 15.64 -2.62 7.41
N ILE A 12 14.70 -2.83 8.32
CA ILE A 12 13.86 -1.74 8.86
C ILE A 12 14.68 -0.80 9.74
N ASP A 13 15.53 -1.33 10.61
CA ASP A 13 16.44 -0.51 11.44
C ASP A 13 17.37 0.34 10.58
N ARG A 14 17.92 -0.23 9.51
CA ARG A 14 18.75 0.52 8.55
C ARG A 14 17.95 1.57 7.78
N LEU A 15 16.70 1.27 7.40
CA LEU A 15 15.82 2.23 6.74
C LEU A 15 15.52 3.40 7.67
N MET A 16 15.19 3.11 8.91
CA MET A 16 14.77 4.13 9.89
C MET A 16 15.94 4.92 10.47
N ASP A 17 17.14 4.33 10.55
CA ASP A 17 18.38 4.98 11.05
C ASP A 17 18.16 5.76 12.34
N GLY A 18 17.48 5.14 13.31
CA GLY A 18 17.13 5.73 14.60
C GLY A 18 15.95 6.72 14.59
N VAL A 19 15.36 6.98 13.43
CA VAL A 19 14.14 7.80 13.32
C VAL A 19 12.93 6.98 13.76
N LYS A 20 11.99 7.57 14.50
CA LYS A 20 10.72 6.94 14.86
C LYS A 20 9.66 7.24 13.82
N ALA A 21 8.88 6.23 13.44
CA ALA A 21 7.66 6.42 12.66
C ALA A 21 6.55 7.00 13.55
N ASP A 22 5.88 8.03 13.06
CA ASP A 22 4.67 8.57 13.68
C ASP A 22 3.43 7.75 13.31
N MET A 23 3.47 7.13 12.13
CA MET A 23 2.43 6.23 11.64
C MET A 23 2.99 5.22 10.64
N VAL A 24 2.48 4.00 10.69
CA VAL A 24 2.62 3.00 9.62
C VAL A 24 1.35 3.04 8.77
N MET A 25 1.50 3.12 7.45
CA MET A 25 0.41 2.90 6.50
C MET A 25 0.93 2.03 5.37
N THR A 26 0.51 0.77 5.33
CA THR A 26 1.10 -0.22 4.43
C THR A 26 0.09 -1.24 3.90
N ASP A 27 0.42 -1.83 2.73
CA ASP A 27 -0.42 -2.76 1.96
C ASP A 27 0.30 -4.10 1.80
N ALA A 28 0.31 -4.90 2.87
CA ALA A 28 0.95 -6.22 2.88
C ALA A 28 0.27 -7.19 1.89
N PRO A 29 0.98 -8.20 1.36
CA PRO A 29 0.37 -9.27 0.57
C PRO A 29 -0.76 -9.97 1.34
N TYR A 30 -1.93 -10.17 0.67
CA TYR A 30 -3.14 -10.66 1.34
C TYR A 30 -3.21 -12.19 1.45
N GLY A 31 -2.28 -12.91 0.82
CA GLY A 31 -2.31 -14.38 0.74
C GLY A 31 -3.35 -14.92 -0.23
N VAL A 32 -3.72 -14.14 -1.23
CA VAL A 32 -4.79 -14.48 -2.20
C VAL A 32 -4.26 -14.80 -3.59
N SER A 33 -2.93 -14.77 -3.78
CA SER A 33 -2.27 -14.95 -5.09
C SER A 33 -2.88 -14.04 -6.17
N ALA A 34 -2.96 -12.75 -5.88
CA ALA A 34 -3.65 -11.74 -6.71
C ALA A 34 -3.18 -11.71 -8.17
N VAL A 35 -1.96 -12.18 -8.46
CA VAL A 35 -1.43 -12.38 -9.80
C VAL A 35 -1.09 -13.85 -9.97
N ASN A 36 -1.68 -14.53 -10.99
CA ASN A 36 -1.40 -15.92 -11.27
C ASN A 36 -0.04 -16.12 -11.98
N SER A 37 0.34 -17.40 -12.18
CA SER A 37 1.58 -17.77 -12.86
C SER A 37 1.67 -17.29 -14.33
N GLU A 38 0.55 -16.93 -14.96
CA GLU A 38 0.47 -16.38 -16.30
C GLU A 38 0.57 -14.85 -16.34
N GLY A 39 0.79 -14.20 -15.18
CA GLY A 39 0.88 -12.74 -15.06
C GLY A 39 -0.46 -12.01 -15.19
N THR A 40 -1.57 -12.72 -14.91
CA THR A 40 -2.93 -12.16 -14.96
C THR A 40 -3.40 -11.86 -13.56
N VAL A 41 -3.92 -10.65 -13.34
CA VAL A 41 -4.57 -10.28 -12.06
C VAL A 41 -5.86 -11.08 -11.92
N ILE A 42 -5.98 -11.83 -10.82
CA ILE A 42 -7.16 -12.63 -10.52
C ILE A 42 -8.24 -11.71 -9.95
N GLY A 43 -9.41 -11.67 -10.62
CA GLY A 43 -10.61 -10.99 -10.10
C GLY A 43 -11.71 -12.01 -9.82
N TYR A 44 -12.69 -11.64 -9.01
CA TYR A 44 -13.90 -12.44 -8.83
C TYR A 44 -14.73 -12.41 -10.12
N GLY A 45 -14.65 -13.46 -10.96
CA GLY A 45 -15.46 -13.64 -12.16
C GLY A 45 -14.68 -14.18 -13.37
N GLU A 46 -15.37 -14.92 -14.24
CA GLU A 46 -14.78 -15.59 -15.42
C GLU A 46 -14.40 -14.63 -16.58
N ASN A 47 -14.75 -13.36 -16.50
CA ASN A 47 -14.45 -12.37 -17.55
C ASN A 47 -13.17 -11.60 -17.23
N HIS A 48 -12.03 -12.15 -17.63
CA HIS A 48 -10.72 -11.52 -17.51
C HIS A 48 -10.56 -10.41 -18.59
N LEU A 49 -10.93 -9.18 -18.25
CA LEU A 49 -10.62 -8.00 -19.10
C LEU A 49 -9.21 -7.45 -18.84
N ALA A 50 -8.44 -8.03 -17.92
CA ALA A 50 -7.05 -7.63 -17.66
C ALA A 50 -6.11 -8.17 -18.73
N GLU A 51 -5.19 -7.32 -19.22
CA GLU A 51 -4.12 -7.76 -20.15
C GLU A 51 -3.34 -8.93 -19.53
N ARG A 52 -3.30 -10.07 -20.22
CA ARG A 52 -2.53 -11.25 -19.79
C ARG A 52 -1.02 -10.99 -19.88
N GLY A 53 -0.26 -11.58 -18.95
CA GLY A 53 1.21 -11.55 -18.97
C GLY A 53 1.85 -10.21 -18.62
N LYS A 54 1.14 -9.32 -17.96
CA LYS A 54 1.61 -7.95 -17.69
C LYS A 54 2.41 -7.81 -16.40
N TYR A 55 2.14 -8.64 -15.41
CA TYR A 55 2.73 -8.49 -14.07
C TYR A 55 3.39 -9.78 -13.62
N ALA A 56 4.49 -9.68 -12.88
CA ALA A 56 5.04 -10.81 -12.15
C ALA A 56 4.12 -11.17 -10.96
N PRO A 57 4.09 -12.45 -10.53
CA PRO A 57 3.44 -12.83 -9.27
C PRO A 57 3.99 -12.00 -8.10
N ILE A 58 3.11 -11.60 -7.18
CA ILE A 58 3.52 -10.85 -5.99
C ILE A 58 4.22 -11.81 -5.03
N ILE A 59 5.44 -11.48 -4.63
CA ILE A 59 6.24 -12.31 -3.72
C ILE A 59 5.57 -12.35 -2.34
N GLY A 60 5.34 -13.56 -1.82
CA GLY A 60 4.74 -13.76 -0.50
C GLY A 60 3.22 -13.60 -0.45
N ASP A 61 2.53 -13.50 -1.62
CA ASP A 61 1.06 -13.40 -1.68
C ASP A 61 0.35 -14.77 -1.81
N ASP A 62 1.06 -15.85 -1.53
CA ASP A 62 0.51 -17.22 -1.46
C ASP A 62 0.01 -17.59 -0.05
N THR A 63 0.44 -16.85 0.96
CA THR A 63 0.03 -17.00 2.36
C THR A 63 0.01 -15.66 3.09
N THR A 64 -0.65 -15.62 4.26
CA THR A 64 -0.65 -14.42 5.13
C THR A 64 0.59 -14.30 6.02
N LYS A 65 1.58 -15.20 5.90
CA LYS A 65 2.77 -15.22 6.77
C LYS A 65 3.61 -13.96 6.67
N THR A 66 3.81 -13.45 5.45
CA THR A 66 4.54 -12.20 5.22
C THR A 66 3.90 -11.02 5.96
N ALA A 67 2.56 -10.92 5.85
CA ALA A 67 1.79 -9.88 6.55
C ALA A 67 1.90 -10.03 8.07
N GLN A 68 1.82 -11.27 8.59
CA GLN A 68 1.95 -11.53 10.02
C GLN A 68 3.34 -11.14 10.54
N GLN A 69 4.41 -11.58 9.88
CA GLN A 69 5.79 -11.24 10.26
C GLN A 69 6.03 -9.72 10.26
N ALA A 70 5.54 -9.04 9.23
CA ALA A 70 5.62 -7.59 9.17
C ALA A 70 4.82 -6.92 10.30
N TYR A 71 3.60 -7.39 10.60
CA TYR A 71 2.79 -6.89 11.71
C TYR A 71 3.49 -7.07 13.06
N ASP A 72 4.04 -8.26 13.32
CA ASP A 72 4.75 -8.58 14.57
C ASP A 72 5.94 -7.64 14.80
N LEU A 73 6.62 -7.24 13.73
CA LEU A 73 7.72 -6.29 13.78
C LEU A 73 7.21 -4.85 13.94
N LEU A 74 6.27 -4.42 13.09
CA LEU A 74 5.78 -3.05 13.03
C LEU A 74 5.05 -2.64 14.32
N SER A 75 4.34 -3.56 14.96
CA SER A 75 3.66 -3.33 16.23
C SER A 75 4.60 -3.08 17.42
N GLN A 76 5.89 -3.41 17.29
CA GLN A 76 6.91 -3.12 18.30
C GLN A 76 7.56 -1.75 18.11
N ILE A 77 7.50 -1.18 16.92
CA ILE A 77 8.19 0.07 16.57
C ILE A 77 7.25 1.27 16.40
N CYS A 78 5.96 1.03 16.22
CA CYS A 78 4.97 2.09 16.06
C CYS A 78 3.62 1.67 16.64
N ASP A 79 2.97 2.56 17.41
CA ASP A 79 1.65 2.30 18.00
C ASP A 79 0.50 2.57 17.03
N LYS A 80 0.74 3.38 16.00
CA LYS A 80 -0.27 3.84 15.05
C LYS A 80 -0.11 3.17 13.69
N LEU A 81 -0.84 2.06 13.49
CA LEU A 81 -0.77 1.25 12.28
C LEU A 81 -2.10 1.31 11.51
N ILE A 82 -1.98 1.44 10.19
CA ILE A 82 -3.06 1.24 9.21
C ILE A 82 -2.59 0.15 8.25
N LEU A 83 -3.25 -1.02 8.30
CA LEU A 83 -2.90 -2.18 7.48
C LEU A 83 -4.04 -2.49 6.50
N TRP A 84 -3.79 -2.28 5.21
CA TRP A 84 -4.70 -2.68 4.15
C TRP A 84 -4.84 -4.21 4.09
N GLY A 85 -6.03 -4.68 3.72
CA GLY A 85 -6.31 -6.11 3.71
C GLY A 85 -6.60 -6.70 5.09
N GLY A 86 -6.87 -5.89 6.11
CA GLY A 86 -7.10 -6.35 7.48
C GLY A 86 -8.16 -7.45 7.63
N ASN A 87 -9.12 -7.53 6.71
CA ASN A 87 -10.13 -8.59 6.68
C ASN A 87 -9.56 -9.98 6.29
N TYR A 88 -8.35 -10.05 5.73
CA TYR A 88 -7.64 -11.30 5.45
C TYR A 88 -6.74 -11.74 6.60
N PHE A 89 -6.54 -10.88 7.61
CA PHE A 89 -5.55 -11.03 8.68
C PHE A 89 -6.17 -11.28 10.06
N LEU A 90 -7.43 -11.73 10.10
CA LEU A 90 -8.18 -11.91 11.34
C LEU A 90 -7.58 -12.98 12.27
N ASP A 91 -6.72 -13.86 11.76
CA ASP A 91 -6.07 -14.91 12.54
C ASP A 91 -5.00 -14.37 13.50
N PHE A 92 -4.43 -13.19 13.20
CA PHE A 92 -3.35 -12.60 14.01
C PHE A 92 -3.57 -11.15 14.43
N LEU A 93 -4.39 -10.38 13.72
CA LEU A 93 -4.69 -9.02 14.13
C LEU A 93 -5.60 -8.99 15.36
N PRO A 94 -5.31 -8.18 16.38
CA PRO A 94 -6.22 -8.01 17.51
C PRO A 94 -7.53 -7.36 17.09
N ALA A 95 -8.56 -7.56 17.89
CA ALA A 95 -9.84 -6.88 17.70
C ALA A 95 -9.64 -5.36 17.70
N SER A 96 -10.25 -4.67 16.75
CA SER A 96 -10.23 -3.21 16.65
C SER A 96 -11.60 -2.68 16.24
N ASP A 97 -11.97 -1.54 16.76
CA ASP A 97 -13.10 -0.73 16.32
C ASP A 97 -12.72 0.27 15.21
N GLY A 98 -11.42 0.43 14.95
CA GLY A 98 -10.88 1.28 13.90
C GLY A 98 -10.79 0.58 12.55
N TRP A 99 -11.64 0.97 11.60
CA TRP A 99 -11.63 0.46 10.24
C TRP A 99 -11.76 1.57 9.21
N LEU A 100 -10.96 1.48 8.15
CA LEU A 100 -11.09 2.33 6.98
C LEU A 100 -11.59 1.49 5.82
N ILE A 101 -12.54 2.02 5.06
CA ILE A 101 -13.15 1.33 3.92
C ILE A 101 -12.91 2.19 2.69
N TRP A 102 -12.25 1.63 1.70
CA TRP A 102 -12.20 2.21 0.37
C TRP A 102 -13.37 1.68 -0.47
N ASP A 103 -14.34 2.53 -0.77
CA ASP A 103 -15.41 2.24 -1.73
C ASP A 103 -14.90 2.50 -3.15
N LYS A 104 -14.66 1.41 -3.89
CA LYS A 104 -14.13 1.44 -5.26
C LYS A 104 -15.14 1.84 -6.32
N ARG A 105 -16.42 1.91 -5.95
CA ARG A 105 -17.51 2.30 -6.85
C ARG A 105 -17.59 3.81 -7.03
N GLY A 106 -16.90 4.58 -6.19
CA GLY A 106 -17.00 6.02 -6.15
C GLY A 106 -18.42 6.50 -5.84
N GLU A 107 -18.75 7.72 -6.21
CA GLU A 107 -20.08 8.29 -5.97
C GLU A 107 -21.21 7.62 -6.78
N SER A 108 -20.86 6.95 -7.88
CA SER A 108 -21.84 6.29 -8.76
C SER A 108 -22.51 5.08 -8.10
N GLY A 109 -21.84 4.42 -7.16
CA GLY A 109 -22.33 3.21 -6.48
C GLY A 109 -22.60 2.01 -7.41
N ILE A 110 -22.17 2.06 -8.67
CA ILE A 110 -22.42 1.00 -9.66
C ILE A 110 -21.64 -0.25 -9.29
N ARG A 111 -22.34 -1.37 -9.14
CA ARG A 111 -21.75 -2.69 -8.90
C ARG A 111 -21.36 -3.37 -10.20
N ASN A 112 -20.29 -4.13 -10.11
CA ASN A 112 -19.82 -5.03 -11.16
C ASN A 112 -19.26 -6.32 -10.53
N ASN A 113 -18.51 -7.12 -11.29
CA ASN A 113 -17.95 -8.39 -10.82
C ASN A 113 -16.66 -8.24 -10.00
N PHE A 114 -16.19 -7.00 -9.74
CA PHE A 114 -15.06 -6.73 -8.85
C PHE A 114 -15.54 -6.46 -7.42
N ALA A 115 -14.63 -6.54 -6.45
CA ALA A 115 -14.94 -6.18 -5.08
C ALA A 115 -15.40 -4.72 -4.99
N ASP A 116 -16.50 -4.47 -4.30
CA ASP A 116 -17.07 -3.14 -4.09
C ASP A 116 -16.13 -2.23 -3.28
N GLY A 117 -15.25 -2.81 -2.46
CA GLY A 117 -14.28 -2.06 -1.65
C GLY A 117 -13.15 -2.90 -1.11
N GLU A 118 -12.23 -2.23 -0.44
CA GLU A 118 -11.16 -2.81 0.37
C GLU A 118 -11.21 -2.24 1.79
N MET A 119 -10.68 -2.99 2.75
CA MET A 119 -10.71 -2.62 4.16
C MET A 119 -9.27 -2.50 4.70
N ALA A 120 -9.04 -1.47 5.51
CA ALA A 120 -7.83 -1.36 6.30
C ALA A 120 -8.16 -1.42 7.79
N TRP A 121 -7.42 -2.24 8.52
CA TRP A 121 -7.46 -2.33 9.97
C TRP A 121 -6.59 -1.22 10.60
N CYS A 122 -7.07 -0.61 11.69
CA CYS A 122 -6.31 0.37 12.44
C CYS A 122 -5.99 -0.17 13.84
N SER A 123 -4.75 0.01 14.32
CA SER A 123 -4.35 -0.34 15.69
C SER A 123 -4.93 0.62 16.75
N PHE A 124 -5.49 1.73 16.33
CA PHE A 124 -5.96 2.83 17.19
C PHE A 124 -7.47 3.04 17.05
N HIS A 125 -8.07 3.61 18.09
CA HIS A 125 -9.49 3.94 18.08
C HIS A 125 -9.81 5.03 17.04
N THR A 126 -10.72 4.71 16.13
CA THR A 126 -11.32 5.67 15.19
C THR A 126 -12.71 5.16 14.77
N PRO A 127 -13.69 6.05 14.54
CA PRO A 127 -14.91 5.63 13.85
C PRO A 127 -14.59 4.99 12.52
N VAL A 128 -15.42 4.05 12.07
CA VAL A 128 -15.32 3.52 10.70
C VAL A 128 -15.43 4.68 9.71
N ARG A 129 -14.42 4.81 8.84
CA ARG A 129 -14.37 5.83 7.80
C ARG A 129 -14.51 5.20 6.42
N ILE A 130 -15.24 5.87 5.52
CA ILE A 130 -15.41 5.42 4.13
C ILE A 130 -14.84 6.49 3.21
N TYR A 131 -13.91 6.06 2.34
CA TYR A 131 -13.28 6.88 1.32
C TYR A 131 -13.79 6.44 -0.05
N HIS A 132 -14.38 7.37 -0.78
CA HIS A 132 -14.97 7.09 -2.09
C HIS A 132 -13.96 7.46 -3.18
N GLN A 133 -13.50 6.46 -3.91
CA GLN A 133 -12.61 6.67 -5.05
C GLN A 133 -12.89 5.62 -6.11
N LEU A 134 -13.48 6.03 -7.23
CA LEU A 134 -13.78 5.12 -8.32
C LEU A 134 -12.49 4.51 -8.88
N TRP A 135 -12.39 3.19 -8.76
CA TRP A 135 -11.24 2.42 -9.20
C TRP A 135 -11.69 1.04 -9.66
N ASN A 136 -12.20 1.01 -10.86
CA ASN A 136 -12.85 -0.17 -11.40
C ASN A 136 -12.11 -0.65 -12.64
N GLY A 137 -11.10 -1.46 -12.43
CA GLY A 137 -10.31 -2.06 -13.50
C GLY A 137 -9.73 -1.03 -14.48
N MET A 138 -10.50 -0.65 -15.49
CA MET A 138 -10.09 0.30 -16.53
C MET A 138 -10.42 1.76 -16.20
N ILE A 139 -11.40 2.01 -15.33
CA ILE A 139 -11.82 3.37 -14.96
C ILE A 139 -11.20 3.73 -13.63
N ARG A 140 -10.36 4.77 -13.64
CA ARG A 140 -9.66 5.31 -12.47
C ARG A 140 -9.90 6.81 -12.40
N GLU A 141 -10.67 7.22 -11.43
CA GLU A 141 -10.95 8.63 -11.23
C GLU A 141 -9.69 9.38 -10.78
N GLY A 142 -9.36 10.46 -11.48
CA GLY A 142 -8.28 11.37 -11.10
C GLY A 142 -6.86 10.89 -11.40
N GLU A 143 -6.66 9.65 -11.84
CA GLU A 143 -5.35 9.15 -12.27
C GLU A 143 -5.38 8.73 -13.75
N HIS A 144 -4.73 9.51 -14.59
CA HIS A 144 -4.66 9.27 -16.04
C HIS A 144 -3.41 8.50 -16.46
N GLU A 145 -2.45 8.35 -15.55
CA GLU A 145 -1.22 7.61 -15.82
C GLU A 145 -1.47 6.11 -15.98
N LYS A 146 -0.62 5.45 -16.76
CA LYS A 146 -0.69 4.01 -16.92
C LYS A 146 -0.44 3.33 -15.57
N ARG A 147 -1.29 2.35 -15.22
CA ARG A 147 -1.10 1.52 -14.03
C ARG A 147 0.25 0.80 -14.11
N VAL A 148 1.07 0.92 -13.07
CA VAL A 148 2.43 0.36 -13.02
C VAL A 148 2.53 -0.83 -12.07
N HIS A 149 1.56 -1.04 -11.17
CA HIS A 149 1.53 -2.15 -10.22
C HIS A 149 0.14 -2.80 -10.18
N PRO A 150 0.03 -4.15 -10.04
CA PRO A 150 -1.27 -4.86 -10.10
C PRO A 150 -2.24 -4.45 -8.98
N THR A 151 -1.74 -4.09 -7.81
CA THR A 151 -2.54 -3.68 -6.65
C THR A 151 -2.35 -2.20 -6.29
N GLN A 152 -1.99 -1.35 -7.26
CA GLN A 152 -1.78 0.09 -7.04
C GLN A 152 -2.98 0.75 -6.36
N LYS A 153 -2.74 1.42 -5.24
CA LYS A 153 -3.74 2.23 -4.52
C LYS A 153 -3.84 3.66 -5.09
N PRO A 154 -5.02 4.29 -5.08
CA PRO A 154 -5.21 5.67 -5.53
C PRO A 154 -4.50 6.67 -4.63
N ILE A 155 -3.73 7.57 -5.22
CA ILE A 155 -3.01 8.63 -4.47
C ILE A 155 -3.99 9.54 -3.73
N LYS A 156 -5.10 9.95 -4.36
CA LYS A 156 -6.10 10.83 -3.75
C LYS A 156 -6.64 10.23 -2.45
N MET A 157 -7.09 8.98 -2.48
CA MET A 157 -7.60 8.29 -1.29
C MET A 157 -6.54 8.20 -0.18
N LEU A 158 -5.30 7.82 -0.52
CA LEU A 158 -4.20 7.77 0.47
C LEU A 158 -3.91 9.17 1.04
N SER A 159 -4.02 10.22 0.22
CA SER A 159 -3.86 11.61 0.66
C SER A 159 -4.92 12.03 1.67
N GLU A 160 -6.19 11.67 1.43
CA GLU A 160 -7.29 11.93 2.37
C GLU A 160 -7.05 11.22 3.71
N ILE A 161 -6.63 9.95 3.69
CA ILE A 161 -6.28 9.19 4.91
C ILE A 161 -5.11 9.84 5.65
N LEU A 162 -4.05 10.27 4.93
CA LEU A 162 -2.92 10.96 5.54
C LEU A 162 -3.32 12.28 6.17
N GLN A 163 -4.24 13.04 5.58
CA GLN A 163 -4.78 14.28 6.16
C GLN A 163 -5.59 14.02 7.43
N ASP A 164 -6.40 12.95 7.46
CA ASP A 164 -7.19 12.59 8.62
C ASP A 164 -6.35 12.09 9.80
N PHE A 165 -5.24 11.38 9.52
CA PHE A 165 -4.53 10.62 10.54
C PHE A 165 -3.07 11.04 10.75
N SER A 166 -2.55 12.02 10.04
CA SER A 166 -1.19 12.52 10.22
C SER A 166 -1.11 14.04 10.07
N LYS A 167 0.01 14.62 10.48
CA LYS A 167 0.33 16.04 10.32
C LYS A 167 1.50 16.25 9.37
N GLU A 168 1.66 17.48 8.89
CA GLU A 168 2.84 17.87 8.13
C GLU A 168 4.13 17.56 8.92
N ASN A 169 5.16 17.14 8.20
CA ASN A 169 6.47 16.72 8.70
C ASN A 169 6.49 15.43 9.52
N GLU A 170 5.35 14.78 9.80
CA GLU A 170 5.34 13.47 10.43
C GLU A 170 5.93 12.41 9.51
N VAL A 171 6.52 11.39 10.15
CA VAL A 171 7.18 10.25 9.49
C VAL A 171 6.18 9.13 9.28
N ILE A 172 5.94 8.81 8.02
CA ILE A 172 5.08 7.71 7.58
C ILE A 172 5.97 6.56 7.12
N LEU A 173 5.78 5.38 7.67
CA LEU A 173 6.48 4.16 7.28
C LEU A 173 5.55 3.28 6.42
N ASP A 174 6.02 2.95 5.21
CA ASP A 174 5.39 1.97 4.33
C ASP A 174 6.41 0.89 3.97
N VAL A 175 6.18 -0.34 4.41
CA VAL A 175 7.13 -1.44 4.24
C VAL A 175 6.81 -2.36 3.05
N PHE A 176 5.76 -2.06 2.31
CA PHE A 176 5.39 -2.73 1.05
C PHE A 176 5.12 -1.67 -0.03
N GLY A 177 6.18 -1.04 -0.52
CA GLY A 177 6.12 0.17 -1.34
C GLY A 177 5.32 0.01 -2.64
N GLY A 178 5.41 -1.17 -3.29
CA GLY A 178 4.70 -1.48 -4.53
C GLY A 178 4.93 -0.44 -5.62
N SER A 179 3.90 0.33 -5.94
CA SER A 179 4.02 1.43 -6.91
C SER A 179 4.51 2.76 -6.32
N GLY A 180 4.69 2.86 -5.01
CA GLY A 180 5.06 4.10 -4.32
C GLY A 180 3.93 5.11 -4.12
N SER A 181 2.67 4.69 -4.20
CA SER A 181 1.53 5.62 -4.05
C SER A 181 1.54 6.34 -2.70
N THR A 182 1.93 5.66 -1.62
CA THR A 182 2.11 6.26 -0.29
C THR A 182 3.20 7.35 -0.29
N LEU A 183 4.34 7.09 -0.94
CA LEU A 183 5.43 8.07 -1.07
C LEU A 183 4.95 9.32 -1.79
N ILE A 184 4.25 9.17 -2.91
CA ILE A 184 3.72 10.28 -3.70
C ILE A 184 2.71 11.11 -2.89
N ALA A 185 1.80 10.45 -2.17
CA ALA A 185 0.84 11.13 -1.31
C ALA A 185 1.53 11.90 -0.16
N CYS A 186 2.56 11.31 0.45
CA CYS A 186 3.37 11.96 1.49
C CYS A 186 4.09 13.20 0.95
N GLU A 187 4.72 13.09 -0.22
CA GLU A 187 5.43 14.22 -0.86
C GLU A 187 4.48 15.38 -1.13
N GLN A 188 3.30 15.11 -1.71
CA GLN A 188 2.29 16.13 -2.01
C GLN A 188 1.76 16.85 -0.77
N LEU A 189 1.84 16.19 0.39
CA LEU A 189 1.27 16.68 1.65
C LEU A 189 2.33 17.11 2.67
N ASN A 190 3.59 17.21 2.30
CA ASN A 190 4.72 17.56 3.19
C ASN A 190 4.87 16.58 4.39
N ARG A 191 4.65 15.27 4.16
CA ARG A 191 5.02 14.20 5.10
C ARG A 191 6.34 13.57 4.67
N LYS A 192 7.08 13.01 5.63
CA LYS A 192 8.29 12.24 5.34
C LYS A 192 7.93 10.77 5.16
N CYS A 193 8.21 10.19 4.01
CA CYS A 193 7.95 8.77 3.76
C CYS A 193 9.23 7.94 3.86
N TYR A 194 9.24 6.99 4.77
CA TYR A 194 10.23 5.92 4.83
C TYR A 194 9.62 4.68 4.19
N MET A 195 10.28 4.13 3.18
CA MET A 195 9.65 3.08 2.35
C MET A 195 10.61 1.92 2.12
N CYS A 196 10.10 0.69 2.29
CA CYS A 196 10.77 -0.54 1.92
C CYS A 196 10.02 -1.18 0.74
N GLU A 197 10.77 -1.72 -0.22
CA GLU A 197 10.23 -2.49 -1.35
C GLU A 197 11.19 -3.63 -1.65
N LEU A 198 10.64 -4.84 -1.82
CA LEU A 198 11.44 -6.06 -2.04
C LEU A 198 11.95 -6.16 -3.48
N ASP A 199 11.09 -5.82 -4.46
CA ASP A 199 11.40 -5.97 -5.88
C ASP A 199 12.21 -4.77 -6.41
N PRO A 200 13.46 -4.99 -6.89
CA PRO A 200 14.28 -3.92 -7.46
C PRO A 200 13.63 -3.20 -8.65
N HIS A 201 12.76 -3.90 -9.42
CA HIS A 201 12.02 -3.29 -10.49
C HIS A 201 11.05 -2.23 -9.96
N TYR A 202 10.26 -2.58 -8.93
CA TYR A 202 9.35 -1.61 -8.31
C TYR A 202 10.08 -0.52 -7.55
N CYS A 203 11.25 -0.79 -6.97
CA CYS A 203 12.12 0.27 -6.44
C CYS A 203 12.45 1.31 -7.52
N SER A 204 12.78 0.88 -8.74
CA SER A 204 13.04 1.79 -9.85
C SER A 204 11.79 2.57 -10.27
N VAL A 205 10.63 1.90 -10.32
CA VAL A 205 9.34 2.55 -10.61
C VAL A 205 9.01 3.64 -9.58
N ILE A 206 9.22 3.37 -8.30
CA ILE A 206 9.00 4.34 -7.21
C ILE A 206 9.86 5.57 -7.40
N ILE A 207 11.16 5.37 -7.69
CA ILE A 207 12.12 6.46 -7.92
C ILE A 207 11.69 7.30 -9.12
N ASP A 208 11.40 6.66 -10.26
CA ASP A 208 10.99 7.35 -11.48
C ASP A 208 9.73 8.20 -11.28
N ARG A 209 8.75 7.67 -10.55
CA ARG A 209 7.51 8.39 -10.21
C ARG A 209 7.79 9.61 -9.33
N TRP A 210 8.63 9.44 -8.30
CA TRP A 210 8.98 10.54 -7.40
C TRP A 210 9.81 11.63 -8.13
N GLU A 211 10.79 11.23 -8.94
CA GLU A 211 11.57 12.17 -9.77
C GLU A 211 10.69 12.93 -10.76
N SER A 212 9.71 12.24 -11.38
CA SER A 212 8.76 12.86 -12.31
C SER A 212 7.85 13.88 -11.61
N LEU A 213 7.41 13.56 -10.38
CA LEU A 213 6.56 14.47 -9.60
C LEU A 213 7.31 15.72 -9.14
N THR A 214 8.53 15.53 -8.62
CA THR A 214 9.26 16.59 -7.91
C THR A 214 10.21 17.38 -8.81
N GLY A 215 10.61 16.81 -9.96
CA GLY A 215 11.68 17.35 -10.80
C GLY A 215 13.07 17.21 -10.18
N GLN A 216 13.19 16.56 -9.02
CA GLN A 216 14.46 16.31 -8.33
C GLN A 216 15.07 14.98 -8.77
N LYS A 217 16.32 14.74 -8.42
CA LYS A 217 17.01 13.47 -8.64
C LYS A 217 17.21 12.74 -7.32
N ALA A 218 16.82 11.48 -7.29
CA ALA A 218 17.08 10.61 -6.15
C ALA A 218 18.59 10.35 -5.99
N ILE A 219 19.04 10.35 -4.75
CA ILE A 219 20.46 10.11 -4.44
C ILE A 219 20.58 8.72 -3.80
N LYS A 220 21.38 7.86 -4.43
CA LYS A 220 21.72 6.57 -3.86
C LYS A 220 22.75 6.75 -2.75
N ILE A 221 22.35 6.43 -1.53
CA ILE A 221 23.25 6.37 -0.38
C ILE A 221 23.80 4.94 -0.31
N ASN A 222 25.10 4.79 -0.54
CA ASN A 222 25.76 3.50 -0.33
C ASN A 222 25.94 3.32 1.18
N GLY A 223 25.21 2.37 1.74
CA GLY A 223 25.36 1.93 3.09
C GLY A 223 26.05 0.57 3.12
#